data_40ea2651b7c44476d2433eaa0dc2087a
#
_entry.id   40ea2651b7c44476d2433eaa0dc2087a
#
_cell.length_a   1.000
_cell.length_b   1.000
_cell.length_c   1.000
_cell.angle_alpha   90.00
_cell.angle_beta   90.00
_cell.angle_gamma   90.00
#
_symmetry.space_group_name_H-M   'P 1'
#
loop_
_entity.id
_entity.type
_entity.pdbx_description
1 polymer ?
#
loop_
_entity_poly.entity_id
_entity_poly.type
_entity_poly.pdbx_seq_one_letter_code
_entity_poly.pdbx_strand_id
1 'polypeptide(L)' 'MSGSVDVVTILWERTSLIPLTQRTIVQASVIGSAAPCKNTLDPGDSYRAAVLCLLGNRFVQVLNLDSGLSGVAVFIRLF' A
#
# COMPACT_ATOMS: atom_id res chain seq x y z
N MET A 1 9.37 4.22 26.73
CA MET A 1 8.85 4.98 25.76
C MET A 1 7.83 4.31 24.92
N SER A 2 7.09 5.10 24.42
CA SER A 2 6.02 4.62 23.69
C SER A 2 6.36 3.85 22.48
N GLY A 3 5.48 3.13 22.03
CA GLY A 3 5.62 2.38 20.85
C GLY A 3 5.82 3.25 19.64
N SER A 4 6.30 2.64 18.60
CA SER A 4 6.44 3.30 17.33
C SER A 4 5.22 3.03 16.49
N VAL A 5 5.07 3.84 15.45
CA VAL A 5 4.02 3.70 14.46
C VAL A 5 4.69 3.42 13.14
N ASP A 6 4.21 2.40 12.45
CA ASP A 6 4.65 2.12 11.08
C ASP A 6 3.59 2.67 10.14
N VAL A 7 4.03 3.45 9.15
CA VAL A 7 3.15 4.05 8.16
C VAL A 7 3.63 3.67 6.77
N VAL A 8 2.74 3.14 5.95
CA VAL A 8 3.02 2.81 4.56
C VAL A 8 2.06 3.58 3.68
N THR A 9 2.60 4.39 2.77
CA THR A 9 1.82 5.14 1.81
C THR A 9 2.10 4.57 0.43
N ILE A 10 1.07 4.17 -0.30
CA ILE A 10 1.21 3.58 -1.62
C ILE A 10 0.50 4.44 -2.64
N LEU A 11 1.25 4.83 -3.68
CA LEU A 11 0.68 5.41 -4.89
C LEU A 11 0.55 4.28 -5.90
N TRP A 12 -0.64 4.12 -6.47
CA TRP A 12 -0.89 3.05 -7.42
C TRP A 12 -1.54 3.59 -8.69
N GLU A 13 -1.46 2.81 -9.75
CA GLU A 13 -2.12 3.14 -11.01
C GLU A 13 -2.63 1.87 -11.70
N ARG A 14 -3.55 2.07 -12.62
CA ARG A 14 -3.99 1.02 -13.54
C ARG A 14 -4.07 1.62 -14.94
N THR A 15 -4.00 0.76 -15.95
CA THR A 15 -3.92 1.23 -17.34
C THR A 15 -5.27 1.43 -17.98
N SER A 16 -6.33 0.81 -17.45
CA SER A 16 -7.65 0.90 -18.05
C SER A 16 -8.73 0.61 -17.02
N LEU A 17 -9.88 1.24 -17.21
CA LEU A 17 -11.10 0.95 -16.43
C LEU A 17 -11.99 -0.03 -17.16
N ILE A 18 -11.88 -0.13 -18.48
CA ILE A 18 -12.71 -1.00 -19.33
C ILE A 18 -11.81 -1.65 -20.39
N PRO A 19 -11.39 -2.91 -20.23
CA PRO A 19 -11.58 -3.74 -19.05
C PRO A 19 -10.78 -3.24 -17.86
N LEU A 20 -11.24 -3.57 -16.67
CA LEU A 20 -10.58 -3.15 -15.46
C LEU A 20 -9.26 -3.89 -15.31
N THR A 21 -8.14 -3.16 -15.34
CA THR A 21 -6.83 -3.76 -15.17
C THR A 21 -6.42 -3.73 -13.70
N GLN A 22 -5.45 -4.58 -13.35
CA GLN A 22 -4.94 -4.62 -11.99
C GLN A 22 -4.17 -3.35 -11.66
N ARG A 23 -4.25 -2.97 -10.40
CA ARG A 23 -3.48 -1.83 -9.89
C ARG A 23 -2.04 -2.26 -9.65
N THR A 24 -1.11 -1.39 -10.02
CA THR A 24 0.31 -1.61 -9.77
C THR A 24 0.86 -0.44 -8.96
N ILE A 25 1.88 -0.72 -8.18
CA ILE A 25 2.51 0.30 -7.34
C ILE A 25 3.37 1.20 -8.21
N VAL A 26 3.14 2.51 -8.09
CA VAL A 26 4.01 3.51 -8.72
C VAL A 26 5.15 3.84 -7.76
N GLN A 27 4.81 4.03 -6.50
CA GLN A 27 5.78 4.39 -5.48
C GLN A 27 5.20 4.05 -4.12
N ALA A 28 6.04 3.65 -3.20
CA ALA A 28 5.64 3.45 -1.82
C ALA A 28 6.63 4.15 -0.90
N SER A 29 6.10 4.73 0.18
CA SER A 29 6.90 5.38 1.20
C SER A 29 6.63 4.69 2.53
N VAL A 30 7.68 4.46 3.30
CA VAL A 30 7.56 3.79 4.59
C VAL A 30 8.16 4.68 5.66
N ILE A 31 7.39 4.88 6.75
CA ILE A 31 7.89 5.48 7.97
C ILE A 31 7.85 4.37 9.00
N GLY A 32 8.98 4.13 9.66
CA GLY A 32 9.12 2.98 10.53
C GLY A 32 9.49 1.73 9.73
N SER A 33 8.74 0.66 9.89
CA SER A 33 9.01 -0.62 9.23
C SER A 33 7.80 -1.14 8.49
N ALA A 34 8.01 -1.70 7.32
CA ALA A 34 6.97 -2.42 6.58
C ALA A 34 7.15 -3.94 6.70
N ALA A 35 8.11 -4.40 7.49
CA ALA A 35 8.39 -5.83 7.59
C ALA A 35 7.15 -6.62 7.99
N PRO A 36 6.90 -7.78 7.41
CA PRO A 36 7.71 -8.47 6.39
C PRO A 36 7.32 -8.12 4.97
N CYS A 37 6.58 -7.04 4.74
CA CYS A 37 5.99 -6.73 3.45
C CYS A 37 6.86 -5.85 2.55
N LYS A 38 8.06 -5.50 2.99
CA LYS A 38 8.92 -4.58 2.25
C LYS A 38 9.13 -4.99 0.79
N ASN A 39 9.27 -6.28 0.55
CA ASN A 39 9.54 -6.80 -0.79
C ASN A 39 8.33 -6.77 -1.72
N THR A 40 7.16 -6.39 -1.21
CA THR A 40 5.95 -6.28 -2.02
C THR A 40 5.64 -4.84 -2.41
N LEU A 41 6.53 -3.90 -2.08
CA LEU A 41 6.26 -2.46 -2.21
C LEU A 41 7.08 -1.79 -3.31
N ASP A 42 7.77 -2.54 -4.15
CA ASP A 42 8.57 -1.95 -5.21
C ASP A 42 7.70 -1.44 -6.36
N PRO A 43 8.14 -0.38 -7.05
CA PRO A 43 7.42 0.08 -8.24
C PRO A 43 7.21 -1.05 -9.23
N GLY A 44 6.00 -1.15 -9.75
CA GLY A 44 5.62 -2.22 -10.66
C GLY A 44 5.04 -3.45 -9.99
N ASP A 45 5.15 -3.57 -8.68
CA ASP A 45 4.58 -4.70 -7.96
C ASP A 45 3.05 -4.59 -7.88
N SER A 46 2.41 -5.73 -7.65
CA SER A 46 0.97 -5.78 -7.51
C SER A 46 0.51 -5.04 -6.26
N TYR A 47 -0.36 -4.04 -6.43
CA TYR A 47 -0.97 -3.35 -5.32
C TYR A 47 -1.75 -4.32 -4.42
N ARG A 48 -2.50 -5.24 -5.03
CA ARG A 48 -3.30 -6.20 -4.28
C ARG A 48 -2.43 -7.09 -3.38
N ALA A 49 -1.30 -7.56 -3.92
CA ALA A 49 -0.39 -8.39 -3.13
C ALA A 49 0.16 -7.63 -1.94
N ALA A 50 0.51 -6.36 -2.13
CA ALA A 50 1.00 -5.52 -1.05
C ALA A 50 -0.07 -5.32 0.02
N VAL A 51 -1.30 -5.02 -0.39
CA VAL A 51 -2.40 -4.82 0.55
C VAL A 51 -2.67 -6.08 1.36
N LEU A 52 -2.70 -7.24 0.72
CA LEU A 52 -2.93 -8.49 1.42
C LEU A 52 -1.83 -8.77 2.44
N CYS A 53 -0.58 -8.48 2.07
CA CYS A 53 0.52 -8.64 3.00
C CYS A 53 0.40 -7.69 4.20
N LEU A 54 0.12 -6.42 3.94
CA LEU A 54 0.01 -5.42 5.01
C LEU A 54 -1.14 -5.75 5.94
N LEU A 55 -2.32 -6.05 5.41
CA LEU A 55 -3.48 -6.38 6.24
C LEU A 55 -3.25 -7.66 7.04
N GLY A 56 -2.50 -8.62 6.48
CA GLY A 56 -2.16 -9.84 7.18
C GLY A 56 -1.11 -9.66 8.26
N ASN A 57 -0.49 -8.48 8.34
CA ASN A 57 0.59 -8.20 9.28
C ASN A 57 0.29 -6.99 10.17
N ARG A 58 -0.98 -6.86 10.57
CA ARG A 58 -1.45 -5.88 11.55
C ARG A 58 -1.56 -4.44 11.06
N PHE A 59 -1.34 -4.20 9.77
CA PHE A 59 -1.62 -2.89 9.22
C PHE A 59 -3.11 -2.71 9.02
N VAL A 60 -3.56 -1.47 9.21
CA VAL A 60 -4.94 -1.07 8.99
C VAL A 60 -4.93 0.03 7.95
N GLN A 61 -5.81 -0.06 6.97
CA GLN A 61 -5.94 0.98 5.97
C GLN A 61 -6.72 2.16 6.54
N VAL A 62 -6.09 3.32 6.57
CA VAL A 62 -6.69 4.53 7.15
C VAL A 62 -7.06 5.57 6.11
N LEU A 63 -6.58 5.42 4.87
CA LEU A 63 -6.92 6.31 3.78
C LEU A 63 -6.96 5.52 2.49
N ASN A 64 -7.95 5.79 1.66
CA ASN A 64 -8.06 5.19 0.35
C ASN A 64 -8.68 6.20 -0.59
N LEU A 65 -7.86 6.80 -1.46
CA LEU A 65 -8.31 7.73 -2.47
C LEU A 65 -8.18 7.03 -3.82
N ASP A 66 -9.27 6.99 -4.57
CA ASP A 66 -9.35 6.32 -5.86
C ASP A 66 -9.91 7.30 -6.87
N SER A 67 -9.09 7.71 -7.84
CA SER A 67 -9.51 8.61 -8.91
C SER A 67 -9.73 7.86 -10.23
N GLY A 68 -9.88 6.55 -10.18
CA GLY A 68 -10.10 5.72 -11.36
C GLY A 68 -8.82 5.06 -11.82
N LEU A 69 -7.98 5.78 -12.54
CA LEU A 69 -6.74 5.23 -13.09
C LEU A 69 -5.56 5.29 -12.12
N SER A 70 -5.70 6.03 -11.04
CA SER A 70 -4.65 6.13 -10.03
C SER A 70 -5.27 6.36 -8.67
N GLY A 71 -4.46 6.24 -7.63
CA GLY A 71 -4.93 6.48 -6.29
C GLY A 71 -3.82 6.43 -5.25
N VAL A 72 -4.21 6.68 -4.02
CA VAL A 72 -3.32 6.69 -2.87
C VAL A 72 -3.96 5.87 -1.76
N ALA A 73 -3.18 5.04 -1.11
CA ALA A 73 -3.62 4.30 0.07
C ALA A 73 -2.60 4.47 1.18
N VAL A 74 -3.09 4.65 2.40
CA VAL A 74 -2.22 4.79 3.57
C VAL A 74 -2.62 3.72 4.58
N PHE A 75 -1.62 3.03 5.09
CA PHE A 75 -1.79 1.97 6.08
C PHE A 75 -0.95 2.31 7.30
N ILE A 76 -1.47 2.01 8.48
CA ILE A 76 -0.71 2.18 9.71
C ILE A 76 -0.73 0.89 10.53
N ARG A 77 0.32 0.72 11.32
CA ARG A 77 0.44 -0.36 12.28
C ARG A 77 0.89 0.23 13.60
N LEU A 78 0.10 -0.02 14.63
CA LEU A 78 0.39 0.46 15.98
C LEU A 78 0.92 -0.70 16.83
N PHE A 79 1.78 -0.38 17.75
CA PHE A 79 2.30 -1.35 18.70
C PHE A 79 1.89 -1.00 20.12
#